data_9cdf7863b3906ea1cebdfaaf346bc5d9
#
_entry.id   9cdf7863b3906ea1cebdfaaf346bc5d9
#
_cell.length_a   1.000
_cell.length_b   1.000
_cell.length_c   1.000
_cell.angle_alpha   90.00
_cell.angle_beta   90.00
_cell.angle_gamma   90.00
#
_symmetry.space_group_name_H-M   'P 1'
#
loop_
_entity.id
_entity.type
_entity.pdbx_description
1 polymer ?
#
loop_
_entity_poly.entity_id
_entity_poly.type
_entity_poly.pdbx_seq_one_letter_code
_entity_poly.pdbx_strand_id
1 'polypeptide(L)'
;MKVFAYFIEPASYTLDLINNIHDKLGIDFLFINNTSQVKSDDSLPNDKFLSNRSWISKIRFLKKTRRENDLIIVNGYNNYTFILTFLFNFFSFNRKYIATESDTKLRIPSNYIKRIIKSFYLNIIFRNKYVLGYAGGSETHKELFLYYGMNEKRIFIIPMMINNQKYYINEKVQPDLFTFLFVGRFLSTKNVNILCKVFESSFSDKNAKLVLVGEGECFDDCKSIFLSDRIEFKGSVFGKELIEIYQNSSVFVFPSTLEQWGLVVNEALASSLPVIAHKEVGSAFDLIKGKETGFVIESWTELEDKMLELYNDSELCKQFSENAARLMKEKWNYEMYKNNLLESFKFIGI
;
A
#
# COMPACT_ATOMS: atom_id res chain seq x y z
N MET A 1 13.25 22.02 14.40
CA MET A 1 12.25 21.26 13.61
C MET A 1 11.36 20.48 14.55
N LYS A 2 10.03 20.65 14.46
CA LYS A 2 9.06 19.82 15.18
C LYS A 2 8.04 19.32 14.19
N VAL A 3 7.94 18.01 14.07
CA VAL A 3 7.01 17.33 13.17
C VAL A 3 6.14 16.36 13.95
N PHE A 4 4.87 16.30 13.63
CA PHE A 4 3.93 15.39 14.26
C PHE A 4 3.12 14.63 13.20
N ALA A 5 3.00 13.31 13.36
CA ALA A 5 2.27 12.45 12.43
C ALA A 5 1.00 11.84 13.06
N TYR A 6 -0.11 11.85 12.31
CA TYR A 6 -1.34 11.13 12.62
C TYR A 6 -1.51 9.99 11.64
N PHE A 7 -1.36 8.75 12.10
CA PHE A 7 -1.63 7.54 11.33
C PHE A 7 -3.07 7.06 11.55
N ILE A 8 -3.64 6.37 10.57
CA ILE A 8 -5.03 5.89 10.68
C ILE A 8 -5.15 4.79 11.74
N GLU A 9 -4.29 3.77 11.66
CA GLU A 9 -4.36 2.57 12.50
C GLU A 9 -2.97 1.94 12.73
N PRO A 10 -2.79 1.17 13.81
CA PRO A 10 -1.51 0.54 14.14
C PRO A 10 -1.29 -0.74 13.34
N ALA A 11 -1.27 -0.66 12.02
CA ALA A 11 -0.91 -1.78 11.17
C ALA A 11 0.60 -2.10 11.29
N SER A 12 0.99 -3.36 11.13
CA SER A 12 2.37 -3.82 11.28
C SER A 12 3.37 -3.02 10.41
N TYR A 13 3.01 -2.75 9.16
CA TYR A 13 3.85 -1.95 8.26
C TYR A 13 3.99 -0.49 8.72
N THR A 14 2.94 0.08 9.37
CA THR A 14 3.01 1.44 9.93
C THR A 14 3.92 1.49 11.14
N LEU A 15 3.86 0.48 12.02
CA LEU A 15 4.76 0.37 13.17
C LEU A 15 6.21 0.17 12.72
N ASP A 16 6.45 -0.67 11.73
CA ASP A 16 7.77 -0.84 11.13
C ASP A 16 8.32 0.48 10.56
N LEU A 17 7.48 1.26 9.87
CA LEU A 17 7.85 2.56 9.33
C LEU A 17 8.20 3.56 10.45
N ILE A 18 7.39 3.61 11.51
CA ILE A 18 7.64 4.46 12.67
C ILE A 18 8.99 4.12 13.30
N ASN A 19 9.22 2.86 13.66
CA ASN A 19 10.44 2.40 14.33
C ASN A 19 11.70 2.62 13.47
N ASN A 20 11.60 2.48 12.16
CA ASN A 20 12.75 2.59 11.26
C ASN A 20 13.04 4.01 10.78
N ILE A 21 12.04 4.87 10.67
CA ILE A 21 12.18 6.21 10.09
C ILE A 21 11.72 7.31 11.05
N HIS A 22 10.46 7.29 11.51
CA HIS A 22 9.88 8.40 12.24
C HIS A 22 10.58 8.64 13.58
N ASP A 23 10.83 7.60 14.37
CA ASP A 23 11.55 7.70 15.64
C ASP A 23 12.97 8.22 15.45
N LYS A 24 13.67 7.75 14.41
CA LYS A 24 15.03 8.21 14.09
C LYS A 24 15.10 9.67 13.65
N LEU A 25 14.02 10.21 13.10
CA LEU A 25 13.89 11.62 12.72
C LEU A 25 13.27 12.49 13.81
N GLY A 26 12.93 11.92 14.97
CA GLY A 26 12.29 12.64 16.08
C GLY A 26 10.88 13.11 15.73
N ILE A 27 10.14 12.36 14.93
CA ILE A 27 8.77 12.65 14.55
C ILE A 27 7.83 12.01 15.58
N ASP A 28 7.16 12.83 16.39
CA ASP A 28 6.12 12.35 17.30
C ASP A 28 4.88 11.88 16.56
N PHE A 29 4.16 10.91 17.11
CA PHE A 29 3.01 10.35 16.44
C PHE A 29 1.85 9.95 17.36
N LEU A 30 0.68 9.82 16.74
CA LEU A 30 -0.53 9.20 17.31
C LEU A 30 -1.30 8.44 16.23
N PHE A 31 -2.02 7.40 16.65
CA PHE A 31 -3.01 6.73 15.80
C PHE A 31 -4.39 7.39 15.99
N ILE A 32 -5.12 7.52 14.89
CA ILE A 32 -6.49 8.04 14.89
C ILE A 32 -7.44 7.00 15.51
N ASN A 33 -7.29 5.73 15.11
CA ASN A 33 -8.09 4.59 15.57
C ASN A 33 -7.24 3.62 16.40
N ASN A 34 -7.89 2.90 17.31
CA ASN A 34 -7.26 1.88 18.17
C ASN A 34 -7.41 0.45 17.66
N THR A 35 -8.00 0.27 16.48
CA THR A 35 -8.18 -1.04 15.83
C THR A 35 -7.50 -1.01 14.48
N SER A 36 -6.91 -2.15 14.08
CA SER A 36 -6.35 -2.36 12.76
C SER A 36 -6.94 -3.60 12.11
N GLN A 37 -7.13 -3.56 10.78
CA GLN A 37 -7.48 -4.72 9.98
C GLN A 37 -6.28 -5.66 9.81
N VAL A 38 -5.07 -5.13 9.92
CA VAL A 38 -3.81 -5.89 9.88
C VAL A 38 -3.30 -6.02 11.32
N LYS A 39 -3.30 -7.25 11.86
CA LYS A 39 -2.87 -7.50 13.23
C LYS A 39 -1.38 -7.16 13.40
N SER A 40 -1.06 -6.53 14.52
CA SER A 40 0.31 -6.38 15.02
C SER A 40 0.40 -7.06 16.38
N ASP A 41 1.55 -7.63 16.68
CA ASP A 41 1.82 -8.27 18.00
C ASP A 41 2.15 -7.23 19.08
N ASP A 42 2.33 -5.96 18.70
CA ASP A 42 2.73 -4.90 19.62
C ASP A 42 1.52 -4.26 20.30
N SER A 43 1.45 -4.36 21.62
CA SER A 43 0.49 -3.63 22.45
C SER A 43 0.97 -2.20 22.70
N LEU A 44 0.33 -1.23 22.06
CA LEU A 44 0.64 0.18 22.27
C LEU A 44 -0.08 0.75 23.50
N PRO A 45 0.52 1.72 24.20
CA PRO A 45 -0.13 2.43 25.29
C PRO A 45 -1.41 3.16 24.84
N ASN A 46 -2.41 3.21 25.71
CA ASN A 46 -3.73 3.82 25.41
C ASN A 46 -3.67 5.29 25.01
N ASP A 47 -2.67 6.03 25.46
CA ASP A 47 -2.47 7.45 25.16
C ASP A 47 -1.97 7.70 23.73
N LYS A 48 -1.47 6.65 23.06
CA LYS A 48 -1.09 6.69 21.64
C LYS A 48 -2.29 6.69 20.68
N PHE A 49 -3.52 6.64 21.18
CA PHE A 49 -4.72 6.60 20.35
C PHE A 49 -5.60 7.84 20.56
N LEU A 50 -5.89 8.54 19.46
CA LEU A 50 -6.78 9.68 19.46
C LEU A 50 -8.24 9.26 19.75
N SER A 51 -8.66 8.08 19.25
CA SER A 51 -9.99 7.50 19.48
C SER A 51 -10.35 7.35 20.97
N ASN A 52 -9.37 7.06 21.81
CA ASN A 52 -9.57 6.84 23.25
C ASN A 52 -9.81 8.13 24.05
N ARG A 53 -9.69 9.30 23.42
CA ARG A 53 -9.90 10.60 24.07
C ARG A 53 -11.35 11.07 23.93
N SER A 54 -11.87 11.80 24.92
CA SER A 54 -13.15 12.49 24.80
C SER A 54 -13.09 13.53 23.66
N TRP A 55 -14.24 13.88 23.07
CA TRP A 55 -14.30 14.82 21.95
C TRP A 55 -13.65 16.18 22.26
N ILE A 56 -13.90 16.72 23.45
CA ILE A 56 -13.28 17.97 23.90
C ILE A 56 -11.75 17.82 23.99
N SER A 57 -11.27 16.69 24.51
CA SER A 57 -9.84 16.38 24.61
C SER A 57 -9.21 16.24 23.22
N LYS A 58 -9.91 15.60 22.24
CA LYS A 58 -9.45 15.53 20.84
C LYS A 58 -9.24 16.93 20.26
N ILE A 59 -10.24 17.80 20.37
CA ILE A 59 -10.17 19.17 19.86
C ILE A 59 -9.01 19.95 20.49
N ARG A 60 -8.86 19.87 21.82
CA ARG A 60 -7.75 20.53 22.54
C ARG A 60 -6.40 20.00 22.06
N PHE A 61 -6.29 18.70 21.91
CA PHE A 61 -5.06 18.05 21.46
C PHE A 61 -4.68 18.47 20.03
N LEU A 62 -5.62 18.43 19.07
CA LEU A 62 -5.38 18.87 17.69
C LEU A 62 -4.95 20.35 17.62
N LYS A 63 -5.58 21.22 18.40
CA LYS A 63 -5.19 22.64 18.50
C LYS A 63 -3.78 22.80 19.06
N LYS A 64 -3.44 22.05 20.12
CA LYS A 64 -2.12 22.05 20.76
C LYS A 64 -1.06 21.58 19.77
N THR A 65 -1.25 20.40 19.15
CA THR A 65 -0.31 19.80 18.20
C THR A 65 -0.05 20.74 17.03
N ARG A 66 -1.11 21.34 16.44
CA ARG A 66 -0.95 22.30 15.37
C ARG A 66 -0.12 23.53 15.80
N ARG A 67 -0.28 24.02 17.03
CA ARG A 67 0.45 25.21 17.50
C ARG A 67 1.92 24.94 17.76
N GLU A 68 2.24 23.74 18.24
CA GLU A 68 3.56 23.38 18.75
C GLU A 68 4.48 22.76 17.67
N ASN A 69 3.94 22.37 16.50
CA ASN A 69 4.71 21.76 15.44
C ASN A 69 4.79 22.67 14.20
N ASP A 70 5.86 22.51 13.44
CA ASP A 70 6.10 23.22 12.19
C ASP A 70 5.38 22.56 11.02
N LEU A 71 5.33 21.21 11.06
CA LEU A 71 4.65 20.35 10.10
C LEU A 71 3.78 19.32 10.82
N ILE A 72 2.56 19.12 10.32
CA ILE A 72 1.67 18.04 10.76
C ILE A 72 1.40 17.14 9.55
N ILE A 73 1.74 15.88 9.67
CA ILE A 73 1.46 14.85 8.67
C ILE A 73 0.17 14.13 9.09
N VAL A 74 -0.78 13.98 8.18
CA VAL A 74 -2.03 13.25 8.44
C VAL A 74 -2.27 12.25 7.33
N ASN A 75 -2.39 10.97 7.67
CA ASN A 75 -2.82 9.95 6.73
C ASN A 75 -4.27 10.19 6.31
N GLY A 76 -4.47 10.45 5.01
CA GLY A 76 -5.78 10.68 4.41
C GLY A 76 -6.33 12.10 4.65
N TYR A 77 -6.93 12.64 3.60
CA TYR A 77 -7.50 14.01 3.58
C TYR A 77 -8.98 14.07 3.94
N ASN A 78 -9.64 12.93 4.15
CA ASN A 78 -11.10 12.81 4.33
C ASN A 78 -11.54 12.44 5.75
N ASN A 79 -10.60 12.33 6.70
CA ASN A 79 -10.93 12.03 8.08
C ASN A 79 -11.06 13.29 8.94
N TYR A 80 -11.75 13.18 10.06
CA TYR A 80 -12.01 14.31 10.96
C TYR A 80 -10.74 14.97 11.50
N THR A 81 -9.66 14.22 11.69
CA THR A 81 -8.37 14.71 12.19
C THR A 81 -7.77 15.71 11.20
N PHE A 82 -7.75 15.35 9.90
CA PHE A 82 -7.30 16.25 8.85
C PHE A 82 -8.20 17.47 8.74
N ILE A 83 -9.53 17.27 8.66
CA ILE A 83 -10.50 18.36 8.49
C ILE A 83 -10.38 19.38 9.63
N LEU A 84 -10.37 18.93 10.90
CA LEU A 84 -10.25 19.84 12.04
C LEU A 84 -8.88 20.53 12.09
N THR A 85 -7.79 19.81 11.83
CA THR A 85 -6.45 20.40 11.79
C THR A 85 -6.36 21.47 10.70
N PHE A 86 -6.90 21.17 9.51
CA PHE A 86 -6.98 22.13 8.41
C PHE A 86 -7.80 23.37 8.79
N LEU A 87 -8.99 23.22 9.36
CA LEU A 87 -9.84 24.35 9.78
C LEU A 87 -9.14 25.19 10.86
N PHE A 88 -8.56 24.57 11.90
CA PHE A 88 -7.80 25.32 12.92
C PHE A 88 -6.60 26.07 12.32
N ASN A 89 -5.97 25.51 11.29
CA ASN A 89 -4.87 26.16 10.61
C ASN A 89 -5.35 27.29 9.70
N PHE A 90 -6.45 27.08 8.98
CA PHE A 90 -7.02 28.04 8.04
C PHE A 90 -7.45 29.35 8.73
N PHE A 91 -8.06 29.25 9.91
CA PHE A 91 -8.49 30.42 10.70
C PHE A 91 -7.40 30.97 11.64
N SER A 92 -6.19 30.43 11.60
CA SER A 92 -5.09 30.91 12.44
C SER A 92 -4.27 32.01 11.76
N PHE A 93 -3.82 33.01 12.53
CA PHE A 93 -2.85 34.00 12.06
C PHE A 93 -1.46 33.38 11.86
N ASN A 94 -1.04 32.48 12.75
CA ASN A 94 0.22 31.72 12.64
C ASN A 94 -0.08 30.36 12.00
N ARG A 95 -0.05 30.31 10.66
CA ARG A 95 -0.32 29.09 9.90
C ARG A 95 0.91 28.19 9.84
N LYS A 96 0.68 26.90 9.99
CA LYS A 96 1.68 25.82 9.90
C LYS A 96 1.46 24.99 8.63
N TYR A 97 2.46 24.24 8.23
CA TYR A 97 2.28 23.30 7.12
C TYR A 97 1.54 22.04 7.58
N ILE A 98 0.70 21.52 6.69
CA ILE A 98 -0.03 20.27 6.88
C ILE A 98 0.24 19.43 5.64
N ALA A 99 0.81 18.24 5.82
CA ALA A 99 0.93 17.25 4.76
C ALA A 99 -0.21 16.23 4.88
N THR A 100 -0.77 15.83 3.76
CA THR A 100 -1.71 14.71 3.71
C THR A 100 -1.15 13.59 2.85
N GLU A 101 -1.01 12.41 3.45
CA GLU A 101 -0.63 11.21 2.72
C GLU A 101 -1.85 10.61 2.03
N SER A 102 -1.68 10.14 0.80
CA SER A 102 -2.73 9.44 0.06
C SER A 102 -2.10 8.48 -0.95
N ASP A 103 -2.54 7.22 -0.86
CA ASP A 103 -2.32 6.17 -1.85
C ASP A 103 -3.50 6.04 -2.83
N THR A 104 -4.41 7.01 -2.83
CA THR A 104 -5.64 6.97 -3.62
C THR A 104 -5.37 7.42 -5.06
N LYS A 105 -5.63 6.55 -6.02
CA LYS A 105 -5.70 6.91 -7.44
C LYS A 105 -6.80 7.93 -7.70
N LEU A 106 -6.62 8.78 -8.71
CA LEU A 106 -7.67 9.69 -9.16
C LEU A 106 -8.92 8.91 -9.60
N ARG A 107 -10.02 9.13 -8.90
CA ARG A 107 -11.34 8.59 -9.26
C ARG A 107 -12.37 9.70 -9.22
N ILE A 108 -12.95 9.98 -10.39
CA ILE A 108 -13.98 10.99 -10.54
C ILE A 108 -15.34 10.29 -10.30
N PRO A 109 -16.14 10.73 -9.29
CA PRO A 109 -17.45 10.16 -9.06
C PRO A 109 -18.35 10.26 -10.29
N SER A 110 -19.05 9.19 -10.65
CA SER A 110 -20.08 9.18 -11.71
C SER A 110 -21.28 10.04 -11.34
N ASN A 111 -21.65 10.04 -10.06
CA ASN A 111 -22.73 10.88 -9.54
C ASN A 111 -22.31 12.37 -9.55
N TYR A 112 -23.09 13.19 -10.26
CA TYR A 112 -22.80 14.62 -10.47
C TYR A 112 -22.69 15.42 -9.17
N ILE A 113 -23.61 15.19 -8.22
CA ILE A 113 -23.62 15.91 -6.93
C ILE A 113 -22.38 15.55 -6.11
N LYS A 114 -22.08 14.25 -6.00
CA LYS A 114 -20.87 13.78 -5.32
C LYS A 114 -19.59 14.37 -5.96
N ARG A 115 -19.58 14.48 -7.28
CA ARG A 115 -18.46 15.07 -8.03
C ARG A 115 -18.27 16.55 -7.70
N ILE A 116 -19.36 17.33 -7.65
CA ILE A 116 -19.30 18.76 -7.28
C ILE A 116 -18.80 18.91 -5.84
N ILE A 117 -19.39 18.19 -4.89
CA ILE A 117 -19.01 18.27 -3.48
C ILE A 117 -17.54 17.90 -3.30
N LYS A 118 -17.09 16.77 -3.90
CA LYS A 118 -15.70 16.35 -3.87
C LYS A 118 -14.77 17.39 -4.48
N SER A 119 -15.15 17.93 -5.63
CA SER A 119 -14.34 18.93 -6.33
C SER A 119 -14.23 20.21 -5.50
N PHE A 120 -15.32 20.73 -4.96
CA PHE A 120 -15.31 21.93 -4.11
C PHE A 120 -14.42 21.71 -2.88
N TYR A 121 -14.62 20.63 -2.15
CA TYR A 121 -13.86 20.30 -0.96
C TYR A 121 -12.35 20.16 -1.24
N LEU A 122 -11.97 19.37 -2.25
CA LEU A 122 -10.57 19.13 -2.55
C LEU A 122 -9.87 20.34 -3.16
N ASN A 123 -10.56 21.15 -3.97
CA ASN A 123 -9.98 22.39 -4.48
C ASN A 123 -9.65 23.39 -3.37
N ILE A 124 -10.49 23.52 -2.34
CA ILE A 124 -10.20 24.40 -1.18
C ILE A 124 -8.93 23.92 -0.46
N ILE A 125 -8.82 22.62 -0.22
CA ILE A 125 -7.71 22.03 0.52
C ILE A 125 -6.42 22.09 -0.31
N PHE A 126 -6.44 21.54 -1.53
CA PHE A 126 -5.22 21.30 -2.30
C PHE A 126 -4.64 22.58 -2.92
N ARG A 127 -5.46 23.59 -3.15
CA ARG A 127 -4.96 24.92 -3.55
C ARG A 127 -4.37 25.73 -2.41
N ASN A 128 -4.63 25.34 -1.15
CA ASN A 128 -4.09 26.06 -0.01
C ASN A 128 -2.56 25.91 0.05
N LYS A 129 -1.82 27.02 0.09
CA LYS A 129 -0.35 27.05 0.04
C LYS A 129 0.34 26.38 1.25
N TYR A 130 -0.37 26.18 2.34
CA TYR A 130 0.14 25.50 3.55
C TYR A 130 -0.17 23.99 3.57
N VAL A 131 -0.77 23.46 2.50
CA VAL A 131 -1.04 22.02 2.38
C VAL A 131 -0.05 21.40 1.40
N LEU A 132 0.61 20.34 1.84
CA LEU A 132 1.50 19.48 1.04
C LEU A 132 0.77 18.18 0.70
N GLY A 133 1.00 17.65 -0.48
CA GLY A 133 0.53 16.33 -0.91
C GLY A 133 1.66 15.30 -0.78
N TYR A 134 1.44 14.26 0.00
CA TYR A 134 2.30 13.10 0.09
C TYR A 134 1.66 11.95 -0.69
N ALA A 135 2.14 11.74 -1.91
CA ALA A 135 1.62 10.70 -2.80
C ALA A 135 2.29 9.36 -2.47
N GLY A 136 1.48 8.33 -2.19
CA GLY A 136 1.93 6.99 -1.82
C GLY A 136 2.55 6.18 -2.96
N GLY A 137 2.56 6.69 -4.16
CA GLY A 137 3.20 6.19 -5.37
C GLY A 137 3.57 7.33 -6.29
N SER A 138 4.08 7.01 -7.49
CA SER A 138 4.53 7.99 -8.47
C SER A 138 3.37 8.76 -9.15
N GLU A 139 3.44 8.87 -10.46
CA GLU A 139 2.53 9.71 -11.27
C GLU A 139 1.04 9.41 -11.04
N THR A 140 0.67 8.14 -10.91
CA THR A 140 -0.74 7.73 -10.75
C THR A 140 -1.39 8.25 -9.45
N HIS A 141 -0.60 8.49 -8.40
CA HIS A 141 -1.10 9.04 -7.14
C HIS A 141 -0.94 10.55 -7.05
N LYS A 142 0.02 11.14 -7.78
CA LYS A 142 0.12 12.60 -7.94
C LYS A 142 -1.08 13.18 -8.67
N GLU A 143 -1.64 12.46 -9.65
CA GLU A 143 -2.79 12.91 -10.44
C GLU A 143 -3.96 13.39 -9.56
N LEU A 144 -4.21 12.76 -8.42
CA LEU A 144 -5.25 13.18 -7.50
C LEU A 144 -5.04 14.63 -7.05
N PHE A 145 -3.84 14.94 -6.61
CA PHE A 145 -3.48 16.27 -6.10
C PHE A 145 -3.48 17.31 -7.21
N LEU A 146 -2.89 16.98 -8.37
CA LEU A 146 -2.80 17.86 -9.54
C LEU A 146 -4.20 18.19 -10.08
N TYR A 147 -5.06 17.18 -10.25
CA TYR A 147 -6.41 17.35 -10.78
C TYR A 147 -7.25 18.34 -9.96
N TYR A 148 -7.11 18.32 -8.63
CA TYR A 148 -7.79 19.25 -7.74
C TYR A 148 -6.97 20.51 -7.42
N GLY A 149 -5.96 20.82 -8.23
CA GLY A 149 -5.30 22.12 -8.30
C GLY A 149 -4.17 22.34 -7.30
N MET A 150 -3.57 21.30 -6.74
CA MET A 150 -2.33 21.44 -5.98
C MET A 150 -1.18 21.81 -6.93
N ASN A 151 -0.35 22.74 -6.51
CA ASN A 151 0.87 23.06 -7.25
C ASN A 151 1.85 21.87 -7.14
N GLU A 152 2.40 21.42 -8.26
CA GLU A 152 3.28 20.26 -8.33
C GLU A 152 4.47 20.34 -7.38
N LYS A 153 5.05 21.53 -7.18
CA LYS A 153 6.17 21.77 -6.24
C LYS A 153 5.83 21.44 -4.78
N ARG A 154 4.55 21.25 -4.45
CA ARG A 154 4.07 20.88 -3.11
C ARG A 154 3.66 19.43 -3.02
N ILE A 155 3.92 18.62 -4.05
CA ILE A 155 3.60 17.20 -4.09
C ILE A 155 4.91 16.42 -4.01
N PHE A 156 5.03 15.60 -2.98
CA PHE A 156 6.18 14.73 -2.75
C PHE A 156 5.75 13.28 -2.86
N ILE A 157 6.58 12.45 -3.47
CA ILE A 157 6.35 11.00 -3.46
C ILE A 157 6.84 10.48 -2.12
N ILE A 158 5.90 10.11 -1.26
CA ILE A 158 6.18 9.44 0.01
C ILE A 158 5.64 8.02 -0.14
N PRO A 159 6.48 7.09 -0.63
CA PRO A 159 6.00 5.83 -1.16
C PRO A 159 5.45 4.90 -0.07
N MET A 160 4.42 4.13 -0.43
CA MET A 160 3.91 3.06 0.43
C MET A 160 5.00 1.99 0.61
N MET A 161 5.33 1.71 1.87
CA MET A 161 6.48 0.89 2.27
C MET A 161 6.10 -0.26 3.19
N ILE A 162 6.89 -1.30 3.10
CA ILE A 162 7.00 -2.37 4.10
C ILE A 162 8.46 -2.44 4.61
N ASN A 163 8.68 -3.21 5.65
CA ASN A 163 10.04 -3.57 6.04
C ASN A 163 10.56 -4.68 5.12
N ASN A 164 11.22 -4.31 4.03
CA ASN A 164 11.73 -5.27 3.04
C ASN A 164 12.67 -6.32 3.68
N GLN A 165 13.42 -5.97 4.74
CA GLN A 165 14.36 -6.87 5.39
C GLN A 165 13.70 -8.11 5.99
N LYS A 166 12.42 -8.03 6.36
CA LYS A 166 11.65 -9.18 6.86
C LYS A 166 11.42 -10.25 5.79
N TYR A 167 11.40 -9.86 4.53
CA TYR A 167 11.05 -10.70 3.38
C TYR A 167 12.27 -11.18 2.60
N TYR A 168 13.44 -10.55 2.79
CA TYR A 168 14.65 -10.90 2.03
C TYR A 168 15.07 -12.36 2.24
N ILE A 169 15.48 -12.95 1.13
CA ILE A 169 16.22 -14.22 1.09
C ILE A 169 17.56 -13.97 0.42
N ASN A 170 18.61 -14.61 0.94
CA ASN A 170 19.95 -14.45 0.38
C ASN A 170 20.05 -15.07 -1.01
N GLU A 171 19.42 -16.22 -1.20
CA GLU A 171 19.39 -16.95 -2.45
C GLU A 171 18.00 -17.57 -2.65
N LYS A 172 17.36 -17.21 -3.75
CA LYS A 172 16.05 -17.74 -4.12
C LYS A 172 16.25 -19.12 -4.74
N VAL A 173 15.85 -20.15 -4.03
CA VAL A 173 15.78 -21.51 -4.56
C VAL A 173 14.36 -21.70 -5.12
N GLN A 174 14.26 -22.13 -6.38
CA GLN A 174 12.96 -22.44 -6.95
C GLN A 174 12.43 -23.72 -6.29
N PRO A 175 11.16 -23.72 -5.86
CA PRO A 175 10.56 -24.91 -5.28
C PRO A 175 10.42 -26.04 -6.34
N ASP A 176 10.54 -27.30 -5.90
CA ASP A 176 10.37 -28.47 -6.78
C ASP A 176 9.01 -28.47 -7.50
N LEU A 177 7.98 -27.96 -6.85
CA LEU A 177 6.64 -27.77 -7.40
C LEU A 177 6.42 -26.29 -7.68
N PHE A 178 6.25 -25.93 -8.96
CA PHE A 178 6.04 -24.55 -9.36
C PHE A 178 4.78 -23.96 -8.69
N THR A 179 4.95 -22.94 -7.84
CA THR A 179 3.89 -22.43 -6.97
C THR A 179 3.48 -21.03 -7.36
N PHE A 180 2.25 -20.90 -7.84
CA PHE A 180 1.57 -19.60 -7.93
C PHE A 180 1.00 -19.22 -6.57
N LEU A 181 1.16 -17.98 -6.17
CA LEU A 181 0.69 -17.45 -4.89
C LEU A 181 -0.25 -16.29 -5.08
N PHE A 182 -1.37 -16.30 -4.37
CA PHE A 182 -2.22 -15.14 -4.13
C PHE A 182 -2.28 -14.88 -2.62
N VAL A 183 -2.17 -13.61 -2.24
CA VAL A 183 -2.38 -13.15 -0.85
C VAL A 183 -3.33 -11.96 -0.87
N GLY A 184 -4.43 -12.03 -0.13
CA GLY A 184 -5.37 -10.92 -0.04
C GLY A 184 -6.75 -11.33 0.44
N ARG A 185 -7.61 -10.34 0.70
CA ARG A 185 -9.00 -10.61 1.07
C ARG A 185 -9.77 -11.22 -0.10
N PHE A 186 -10.62 -12.21 0.17
CA PHE A 186 -11.49 -12.82 -0.85
C PHE A 186 -12.72 -11.95 -1.07
N LEU A 187 -12.56 -10.86 -1.82
CA LEU A 187 -13.60 -9.97 -2.27
C LEU A 187 -13.84 -10.15 -3.77
N SER A 188 -15.04 -9.84 -4.25
CA SER A 188 -15.37 -9.92 -5.68
C SER A 188 -14.38 -9.17 -6.57
N THR A 189 -13.88 -8.02 -6.09
CA THR A 189 -12.89 -7.20 -6.80
C THR A 189 -11.49 -7.79 -6.86
N LYS A 190 -11.21 -8.86 -6.10
CA LYS A 190 -9.90 -9.55 -6.12
C LYS A 190 -9.82 -10.65 -7.17
N ASN A 191 -10.98 -11.06 -7.73
CA ASN A 191 -11.09 -12.01 -8.85
C ASN A 191 -10.39 -13.35 -8.62
N VAL A 192 -10.39 -13.84 -7.37
CA VAL A 192 -9.76 -15.13 -7.01
C VAL A 192 -10.41 -16.28 -7.77
N ASN A 193 -11.74 -16.23 -7.99
CA ASN A 193 -12.48 -17.19 -8.79
C ASN A 193 -11.97 -17.27 -10.24
N ILE A 194 -11.57 -16.14 -10.83
CA ILE A 194 -11.00 -16.12 -12.19
C ILE A 194 -9.60 -16.75 -12.19
N LEU A 195 -8.78 -16.42 -11.17
CA LEU A 195 -7.46 -17.03 -11.03
C LEU A 195 -7.55 -18.55 -10.88
N CYS A 196 -8.48 -19.06 -10.06
CA CYS A 196 -8.71 -20.49 -9.91
C CYS A 196 -9.13 -21.15 -11.24
N LYS A 197 -10.06 -20.52 -11.99
CA LYS A 197 -10.50 -21.03 -13.30
C LYS A 197 -9.34 -21.11 -14.31
N VAL A 198 -8.55 -20.06 -14.42
CA VAL A 198 -7.36 -20.04 -15.30
C VAL A 198 -6.38 -21.13 -14.87
N PHE A 199 -6.14 -21.29 -13.57
CA PHE A 199 -5.24 -22.32 -13.09
C PHE A 199 -5.76 -23.73 -13.41
N GLU A 200 -7.02 -24.05 -13.16
CA GLU A 200 -7.59 -25.36 -13.49
C GLU A 200 -7.58 -25.66 -15.00
N SER A 201 -7.88 -24.66 -15.84
CA SER A 201 -7.90 -24.88 -17.30
C SER A 201 -6.52 -25.13 -17.88
N SER A 202 -5.47 -24.45 -17.38
CA SER A 202 -4.18 -24.39 -18.05
C SER A 202 -3.06 -25.14 -17.33
N PHE A 203 -3.28 -25.60 -16.08
CA PHE A 203 -2.26 -26.24 -15.25
C PHE A 203 -2.68 -27.61 -14.69
N SER A 204 -3.81 -28.18 -15.11
CA SER A 204 -4.30 -29.46 -14.64
C SER A 204 -3.34 -30.63 -14.89
N ASP A 205 -2.56 -30.58 -15.95
CA ASP A 205 -1.57 -31.58 -16.38
C ASP A 205 -0.12 -31.17 -16.07
N LYS A 206 0.10 -30.01 -15.43
CA LYS A 206 1.44 -29.44 -15.19
C LYS A 206 1.91 -29.68 -13.75
N ASN A 207 3.23 -29.69 -13.54
CA ASN A 207 3.82 -29.77 -12.20
C ASN A 207 3.77 -28.43 -11.49
N ALA A 208 2.54 -27.97 -11.20
CA ALA A 208 2.27 -26.69 -10.59
C ALA A 208 1.17 -26.78 -9.53
N LYS A 209 1.18 -25.82 -8.57
CA LYS A 209 0.09 -25.60 -7.62
C LYS A 209 -0.25 -24.12 -7.49
N LEU A 210 -1.46 -23.85 -6.99
CA LEU A 210 -1.93 -22.52 -6.64
C LEU A 210 -2.18 -22.46 -5.12
N VAL A 211 -1.49 -21.57 -4.44
CA VAL A 211 -1.67 -21.29 -3.01
C VAL A 211 -2.42 -19.99 -2.82
N LEU A 212 -3.51 -20.04 -2.07
CA LEU A 212 -4.43 -18.91 -1.84
C LEU A 212 -4.48 -18.60 -0.34
N VAL A 213 -3.98 -17.41 0.02
CA VAL A 213 -3.92 -16.95 1.41
C VAL A 213 -4.88 -15.79 1.62
N GLY A 214 -5.68 -15.89 2.67
CA GLY A 214 -6.64 -14.88 3.10
C GLY A 214 -8.05 -15.42 3.25
N GLU A 215 -8.96 -14.55 3.68
CA GLU A 215 -10.37 -14.82 3.91
C GLU A 215 -11.21 -13.66 3.38
N GLY A 216 -12.52 -13.83 3.33
CA GLY A 216 -13.46 -12.80 2.90
C GLY A 216 -14.77 -13.39 2.37
N GLU A 217 -15.67 -12.54 1.91
CA GLU A 217 -17.02 -12.90 1.50
C GLU A 217 -17.10 -13.98 0.41
N CYS A 218 -16.07 -14.09 -0.44
CA CYS A 218 -16.02 -15.06 -1.54
C CYS A 218 -15.20 -16.32 -1.19
N PHE A 219 -14.69 -16.48 0.03
CA PHE A 219 -13.77 -17.58 0.37
C PHE A 219 -14.43 -18.95 0.30
N ASP A 220 -15.56 -19.12 1.02
CA ASP A 220 -16.26 -20.40 1.08
C ASP A 220 -16.84 -20.81 -0.28
N ASP A 221 -17.36 -19.85 -1.03
CA ASP A 221 -17.86 -20.07 -2.40
C ASP A 221 -16.73 -20.58 -3.31
N CYS A 222 -15.58 -19.89 -3.32
CA CYS A 222 -14.43 -20.33 -4.11
C CYS A 222 -13.96 -21.74 -3.69
N LYS A 223 -13.82 -22.00 -2.39
CA LYS A 223 -13.39 -23.27 -1.87
C LYS A 223 -14.35 -24.43 -2.19
N SER A 224 -15.64 -24.16 -2.25
CA SER A 224 -16.66 -25.16 -2.60
C SER A 224 -16.71 -25.52 -4.10
N ILE A 225 -16.28 -24.58 -4.96
CA ILE A 225 -16.28 -24.74 -6.42
C ILE A 225 -15.00 -25.41 -6.92
N PHE A 226 -13.83 -24.99 -6.39
CA PHE A 226 -12.54 -25.41 -6.85
C PHE A 226 -11.98 -26.49 -5.90
N LEU A 227 -12.22 -27.76 -6.25
CA LEU A 227 -11.92 -28.95 -5.42
C LEU A 227 -10.60 -29.66 -5.81
N SER A 228 -9.83 -29.06 -6.73
CA SER A 228 -8.54 -29.62 -7.13
C SER A 228 -7.58 -29.65 -5.93
N ASP A 229 -6.92 -30.77 -5.70
CA ASP A 229 -5.85 -30.94 -4.69
C ASP A 229 -4.61 -30.07 -4.95
N ARG A 230 -4.53 -29.46 -6.15
CA ARG A 230 -3.48 -28.50 -6.55
C ARG A 230 -3.83 -27.06 -6.21
N ILE A 231 -5.05 -26.78 -5.73
CA ILE A 231 -5.48 -25.46 -5.26
C ILE A 231 -5.60 -25.50 -3.75
N GLU A 232 -4.66 -24.87 -3.08
CA GLU A 232 -4.56 -24.90 -1.62
C GLU A 232 -5.13 -23.62 -1.00
N PHE A 233 -6.24 -23.71 -0.28
CA PHE A 233 -6.87 -22.63 0.48
C PHE A 233 -6.35 -22.61 1.91
N LYS A 234 -5.45 -21.67 2.24
CA LYS A 234 -4.80 -21.56 3.55
C LYS A 234 -5.62 -20.83 4.62
N GLY A 235 -6.65 -20.04 4.21
CA GLY A 235 -7.27 -19.10 5.13
C GLY A 235 -6.33 -17.93 5.48
N SER A 236 -6.61 -17.26 6.58
CA SER A 236 -5.80 -16.13 7.05
C SER A 236 -4.49 -16.61 7.68
N VAL A 237 -3.36 -16.20 7.10
CA VAL A 237 -2.01 -16.48 7.60
C VAL A 237 -1.27 -15.17 7.84
N PHE A 238 -0.46 -15.09 8.90
CA PHE A 238 0.24 -13.88 9.33
C PHE A 238 1.68 -14.16 9.78
N GLY A 239 2.47 -13.08 9.93
CA GLY A 239 3.79 -13.12 10.54
C GLY A 239 4.77 -14.01 9.76
N LYS A 240 5.54 -14.82 10.48
CA LYS A 240 6.63 -15.62 9.92
C LYS A 240 6.14 -16.66 8.91
N GLU A 241 5.02 -17.30 9.18
CA GLU A 241 4.43 -18.29 8.29
C GLU A 241 4.06 -17.68 6.92
N LEU A 242 3.48 -16.48 6.90
CA LEU A 242 3.18 -15.77 5.65
C LEU A 242 4.46 -15.44 4.87
N ILE A 243 5.52 -15.01 5.55
CA ILE A 243 6.83 -14.76 4.93
C ILE A 243 7.38 -16.03 4.29
N GLU A 244 7.33 -17.15 5.00
CA GLU A 244 7.77 -18.45 4.47
C GLU A 244 6.97 -18.89 3.24
N ILE A 245 5.65 -18.61 3.20
CA ILE A 245 4.81 -18.87 2.02
C ILE A 245 5.28 -18.03 0.82
N TYR A 246 5.54 -16.74 1.00
CA TYR A 246 6.11 -15.91 -0.07
C TYR A 246 7.46 -16.47 -0.55
N GLN A 247 8.36 -16.78 0.38
CA GLN A 247 9.71 -17.24 0.07
C GLN A 247 9.72 -18.59 -0.67
N ASN A 248 8.76 -19.48 -0.40
CA ASN A 248 8.63 -20.82 -1.01
C ASN A 248 7.69 -20.83 -2.24
N SER A 249 7.30 -19.67 -2.77
CA SER A 249 6.50 -19.59 -3.98
C SER A 249 7.35 -19.21 -5.19
N SER A 250 6.85 -19.45 -6.42
CA SER A 250 7.56 -19.16 -7.68
C SER A 250 7.14 -17.83 -8.30
N VAL A 251 5.83 -17.54 -8.31
CA VAL A 251 5.24 -16.34 -8.92
C VAL A 251 4.08 -15.86 -8.05
N PHE A 252 3.99 -14.56 -7.86
CA PHE A 252 2.85 -13.93 -7.19
C PHE A 252 1.84 -13.42 -8.22
N VAL A 253 0.56 -13.75 -8.04
CA VAL A 253 -0.52 -13.35 -8.96
C VAL A 253 -1.57 -12.53 -8.22
N PHE A 254 -1.80 -11.29 -8.69
CA PHE A 254 -2.71 -10.36 -8.04
C PHE A 254 -3.70 -9.74 -9.04
N PRO A 255 -4.78 -10.46 -9.44
CA PRO A 255 -5.73 -10.05 -10.47
C PRO A 255 -6.77 -9.04 -9.97
N SER A 256 -6.43 -8.19 -9.02
CA SER A 256 -7.35 -7.24 -8.38
C SER A 256 -7.73 -6.10 -9.32
N THR A 257 -9.02 -5.94 -9.61
CA THR A 257 -9.55 -4.82 -10.39
C THR A 257 -9.88 -3.57 -9.55
N LEU A 258 -9.61 -3.63 -8.26
CA LEU A 258 -9.79 -2.51 -7.33
C LEU A 258 -8.77 -2.59 -6.20
N GLU A 259 -7.64 -1.90 -6.39
CA GLU A 259 -6.60 -1.80 -5.36
C GLU A 259 -5.97 -0.41 -5.37
N GLN A 260 -5.93 0.26 -4.22
CA GLN A 260 -5.34 1.59 -4.14
C GLN A 260 -3.82 1.52 -4.34
N TRP A 261 -3.16 0.69 -3.54
CA TRP A 261 -1.74 0.39 -3.67
C TRP A 261 -1.47 -1.11 -3.83
N GLY A 262 -1.75 -1.91 -2.80
CA GLY A 262 -1.49 -3.34 -2.74
C GLY A 262 -0.12 -3.66 -2.18
N LEU A 263 0.09 -3.46 -0.86
CA LEU A 263 1.35 -3.76 -0.17
C LEU A 263 1.81 -5.21 -0.33
N VAL A 264 0.89 -6.14 -0.60
CA VAL A 264 1.20 -7.55 -0.92
C VAL A 264 2.11 -7.69 -2.15
N VAL A 265 2.09 -6.70 -3.09
CA VAL A 265 3.03 -6.64 -4.20
C VAL A 265 4.44 -6.29 -3.72
N ASN A 266 4.56 -5.35 -2.76
CA ASN A 266 5.84 -5.05 -2.12
C ASN A 266 6.41 -6.29 -1.42
N GLU A 267 5.56 -7.03 -0.68
CA GLU A 267 5.92 -8.26 0.03
C GLU A 267 6.43 -9.34 -0.93
N ALA A 268 5.70 -9.56 -2.03
CA ALA A 268 6.09 -10.50 -3.07
C ALA A 268 7.45 -10.15 -3.71
N LEU A 269 7.61 -8.90 -4.15
CA LEU A 269 8.86 -8.45 -4.76
C LEU A 269 10.04 -8.48 -3.79
N ALA A 270 9.82 -8.12 -2.51
CA ALA A 270 10.84 -8.22 -1.46
C ALA A 270 11.24 -9.67 -1.17
N SER A 271 10.32 -10.62 -1.41
CA SER A 271 10.59 -12.07 -1.35
C SER A 271 11.16 -12.62 -2.68
N SER A 272 11.62 -11.75 -3.57
CA SER A 272 12.16 -12.12 -4.88
C SER A 272 11.16 -12.89 -5.75
N LEU A 273 9.87 -12.55 -5.70
CA LEU A 273 8.85 -13.15 -6.57
C LEU A 273 8.59 -12.27 -7.78
N PRO A 274 8.62 -12.80 -9.00
CA PRO A 274 7.97 -12.19 -10.14
C PRO A 274 6.49 -11.96 -9.87
N VAL A 275 5.94 -10.84 -10.35
CA VAL A 275 4.54 -10.48 -10.07
C VAL A 275 3.74 -10.37 -11.37
N ILE A 276 2.58 -11.02 -11.40
CA ILE A 276 1.54 -10.76 -12.41
C ILE A 276 0.41 -9.99 -11.72
N ALA A 277 0.20 -8.72 -12.09
CA ALA A 277 -0.84 -7.90 -11.49
C ALA A 277 -1.71 -7.20 -12.54
N HIS A 278 -3.00 -7.03 -12.22
CA HIS A 278 -3.92 -6.26 -13.05
C HIS A 278 -3.55 -4.76 -13.04
N LYS A 279 -3.77 -4.05 -14.14
CA LYS A 279 -3.47 -2.59 -14.27
C LYS A 279 -4.14 -1.70 -13.23
N GLU A 280 -5.24 -2.17 -12.63
CA GLU A 280 -5.94 -1.43 -11.58
C GLU A 280 -5.28 -1.56 -10.19
N VAL A 281 -4.25 -2.37 -10.03
CA VAL A 281 -3.41 -2.40 -8.84
C VAL A 281 -2.52 -1.17 -8.80
N GLY A 282 -2.59 -0.38 -7.70
CA GLY A 282 -1.89 0.90 -7.60
C GLY A 282 -0.39 0.80 -7.77
N SER A 283 0.22 -0.20 -7.15
CA SER A 283 1.67 -0.45 -7.22
C SER A 283 2.16 -0.98 -8.57
N ALA A 284 1.26 -1.46 -9.43
CA ALA A 284 1.65 -2.06 -10.71
C ALA A 284 2.43 -1.08 -11.62
N PHE A 285 2.06 0.20 -11.59
CA PHE A 285 2.74 1.23 -12.38
C PHE A 285 4.19 1.46 -11.90
N ASP A 286 4.39 1.52 -10.59
CA ASP A 286 5.67 1.87 -9.98
C ASP A 286 6.63 0.70 -9.86
N LEU A 287 6.09 -0.48 -9.56
CA LEU A 287 6.87 -1.65 -9.16
C LEU A 287 7.00 -2.73 -10.25
N ILE A 288 6.13 -2.70 -11.28
CA ILE A 288 6.10 -3.76 -12.29
C ILE A 288 6.31 -3.18 -13.70
N LYS A 289 5.51 -2.17 -14.10
CA LYS A 289 5.54 -1.63 -15.46
C LYS A 289 6.92 -1.06 -15.81
N GLY A 290 7.59 -1.69 -16.78
CA GLY A 290 8.92 -1.27 -17.25
C GLY A 290 10.06 -1.49 -16.24
N LYS A 291 9.86 -2.36 -15.25
CA LYS A 291 10.86 -2.71 -14.22
C LYS A 291 11.44 -4.11 -14.40
N GLU A 292 10.88 -4.90 -15.34
CA GLU A 292 11.26 -6.31 -15.56
C GLU A 292 11.19 -7.13 -14.25
N THR A 293 10.15 -6.91 -13.48
CA THR A 293 9.86 -7.63 -12.22
C THR A 293 8.61 -8.48 -12.34
N GLY A 294 8.00 -8.54 -13.53
CA GLY A 294 6.76 -9.23 -13.79
C GLY A 294 5.95 -8.59 -14.89
N PHE A 295 4.67 -8.89 -14.94
CA PHE A 295 3.74 -8.45 -15.96
C PHE A 295 2.56 -7.65 -15.38
N VAL A 296 2.16 -6.60 -16.11
CA VAL A 296 0.90 -5.89 -15.88
C VAL A 296 -0.08 -6.35 -16.94
N ILE A 297 -1.22 -6.90 -16.50
CA ILE A 297 -2.26 -7.43 -17.39
C ILE A 297 -3.48 -6.51 -17.45
N GLU A 298 -4.19 -6.55 -18.57
CA GLU A 298 -5.41 -5.80 -18.81
C GLU A 298 -6.64 -6.70 -19.05
N SER A 299 -6.41 -7.98 -19.33
CA SER A 299 -7.44 -8.98 -19.60
C SER A 299 -7.16 -10.31 -18.92
N TRP A 300 -8.18 -11.17 -18.87
CA TRP A 300 -8.04 -12.52 -18.28
C TRP A 300 -7.33 -13.50 -19.23
N THR A 301 -7.37 -13.26 -20.53
CA THR A 301 -6.58 -14.02 -21.50
C THR A 301 -5.09 -13.74 -21.29
N GLU A 302 -4.73 -12.46 -21.08
CA GLU A 302 -3.34 -12.12 -20.74
C GLU A 302 -2.90 -12.73 -19.42
N LEU A 303 -3.81 -12.91 -18.44
CA LEU A 303 -3.48 -13.59 -17.17
C LEU A 303 -3.00 -15.01 -17.45
N GLU A 304 -3.74 -15.76 -18.25
CA GLU A 304 -3.40 -17.12 -18.64
C GLU A 304 -2.06 -17.18 -19.38
N ASP A 305 -1.91 -16.34 -20.43
CA ASP A 305 -0.69 -16.27 -21.23
C ASP A 305 0.54 -15.98 -20.38
N LYS A 306 0.44 -15.00 -19.45
CA LYS A 306 1.58 -14.61 -18.61
C LYS A 306 1.90 -15.62 -17.50
N MET A 307 0.90 -16.34 -17.00
CA MET A 307 1.13 -17.47 -16.10
C MET A 307 1.86 -18.60 -16.82
N LEU A 308 1.45 -18.95 -18.05
CA LEU A 308 2.11 -19.96 -18.86
C LEU A 308 3.52 -19.54 -19.31
N GLU A 309 3.72 -18.28 -19.63
CA GLU A 309 5.03 -17.73 -20.02
C GLU A 309 6.06 -17.92 -18.89
N LEU A 310 5.74 -17.49 -17.65
CA LEU A 310 6.64 -17.64 -16.51
C LEU A 310 6.83 -19.11 -16.07
N TYR A 311 5.84 -19.95 -16.29
CA TYR A 311 5.97 -21.40 -16.00
C TYR A 311 6.91 -22.08 -17.00
N ASN A 312 6.83 -21.75 -18.29
CA ASN A 312 7.59 -22.40 -19.36
C ASN A 312 9.01 -21.81 -19.55
N ASP A 313 9.24 -20.57 -19.13
CA ASP A 313 10.53 -19.88 -19.28
C ASP A 313 11.16 -19.63 -17.90
N SER A 314 11.97 -20.59 -17.46
CA SER A 314 12.66 -20.55 -16.17
C SER A 314 13.70 -19.41 -16.08
N GLU A 315 14.35 -19.06 -17.21
CA GLU A 315 15.34 -17.99 -17.25
C GLU A 315 14.66 -16.61 -17.10
N LEU A 316 13.53 -16.39 -17.77
CA LEU A 316 12.73 -15.19 -17.61
C LEU A 316 12.22 -15.05 -16.16
N CYS A 317 11.71 -16.15 -15.59
CA CYS A 317 11.25 -16.18 -14.21
C CYS A 317 12.38 -15.82 -13.25
N LYS A 318 13.58 -16.36 -13.44
CA LYS A 318 14.77 -16.05 -12.65
C LYS A 318 15.20 -14.60 -12.82
N GLN A 319 15.26 -14.09 -14.04
CA GLN A 319 15.60 -12.70 -14.32
C GLN A 319 14.67 -11.73 -13.59
N PHE A 320 13.35 -11.97 -13.67
CA PHE A 320 12.36 -11.13 -12.97
C PHE A 320 12.49 -11.22 -11.45
N SER A 321 12.82 -12.40 -10.92
CA SER A 321 13.09 -12.61 -9.50
C SER A 321 14.30 -11.78 -9.01
N GLU A 322 15.40 -11.81 -9.75
CA GLU A 322 16.61 -11.02 -9.45
C GLU A 322 16.35 -9.52 -9.54
N ASN A 323 15.59 -9.08 -10.55
CA ASN A 323 15.19 -7.70 -10.71
C ASN A 323 14.27 -7.23 -9.59
N ALA A 324 13.33 -8.08 -9.13
CA ALA A 324 12.46 -7.80 -8.00
C ALA A 324 13.27 -7.56 -6.71
N ALA A 325 14.18 -8.48 -6.39
CA ALA A 325 15.08 -8.35 -5.24
C ALA A 325 15.90 -7.05 -5.30
N ARG A 326 16.50 -6.77 -6.46
CA ARG A 326 17.31 -5.55 -6.68
C ARG A 326 16.48 -4.27 -6.55
N LEU A 327 15.28 -4.22 -7.15
CA LEU A 327 14.39 -3.07 -7.04
C LEU A 327 14.07 -2.74 -5.58
N MET A 328 13.68 -3.76 -4.80
CA MET A 328 13.27 -3.57 -3.41
C MET A 328 14.46 -3.26 -2.48
N LYS A 329 15.63 -3.80 -2.77
CA LYS A 329 16.85 -3.55 -1.99
C LYS A 329 17.45 -2.18 -2.27
N GLU A 330 17.52 -1.76 -3.53
CA GLU A 330 18.30 -0.59 -3.94
C GLU A 330 17.46 0.66 -4.13
N LYS A 331 16.20 0.53 -4.52
CA LYS A 331 15.37 1.66 -4.93
C LYS A 331 14.14 1.85 -4.04
N TRP A 332 13.29 0.82 -3.89
CA TRP A 332 12.03 0.95 -3.16
C TRP A 332 12.18 0.51 -1.71
N ASN A 333 12.83 1.36 -0.90
CA ASN A 333 13.23 1.04 0.46
C ASN A 333 13.08 2.24 1.41
N TYR A 334 13.35 2.05 2.69
CA TYR A 334 13.24 3.09 3.70
C TYR A 334 14.18 4.28 3.49
N GLU A 335 15.30 4.11 2.80
CA GLU A 335 16.20 5.22 2.50
C GLU A 335 15.57 6.16 1.45
N MET A 336 14.92 5.62 0.41
CA MET A 336 14.12 6.41 -0.53
C MET A 336 13.01 7.19 0.19
N TYR A 337 12.23 6.51 1.05
CA TYR A 337 11.18 7.15 1.83
C TYR A 337 11.73 8.33 2.66
N LYS A 338 12.79 8.08 3.41
CA LYS A 338 13.46 9.07 4.26
C LYS A 338 13.95 10.27 3.45
N ASN A 339 14.63 10.04 2.32
CA ASN A 339 15.17 11.10 1.48
C ASN A 339 14.05 12.00 0.93
N ASN A 340 12.98 11.40 0.42
CA ASN A 340 11.83 12.14 -0.09
C ASN A 340 11.10 12.92 1.02
N LEU A 341 11.00 12.36 2.22
CA LEU A 341 10.45 13.06 3.38
C LEU A 341 11.32 14.27 3.77
N LEU A 342 12.64 14.11 3.81
CA LEU A 342 13.59 15.20 4.10
C LEU A 342 13.57 16.28 3.01
N GLU A 343 13.33 15.94 1.75
CA GLU A 343 13.11 16.94 0.69
C GLU A 343 11.89 17.81 0.97
N SER A 344 10.80 17.21 1.46
CA SER A 344 9.61 17.98 1.84
C SER A 344 9.87 18.93 3.02
N PHE A 345 10.74 18.54 3.96
CA PHE A 345 11.14 19.39 5.08
C PHE A 345 11.98 20.57 4.60
N LYS A 346 12.94 20.33 3.72
CA LYS A 346 13.75 21.41 3.09
C LYS A 346 12.88 22.41 2.33
N PHE A 347 11.86 21.94 1.63
CA PHE A 347 10.93 22.80 0.89
C PHE A 347 10.20 23.81 1.77
N ILE A 348 9.89 23.45 3.00
CA ILE A 348 9.22 24.33 3.97
C ILE A 348 10.19 25.05 4.92
N GLY A 349 11.48 24.86 4.75
CA GLY A 349 12.53 25.55 5.50
C GLY A 349 12.79 25.00 6.92
N ILE A 350 12.58 23.71 7.13
CA ILE A 350 12.80 23.04 8.42
C ILE A 350 13.77 21.86 8.33
#